data_bd56858dbc097ea6c26259ef2da02939
#
_entry.id   bd56858dbc097ea6c26259ef2da02939
#
_cell.length_a   1.000
_cell.length_b   1.000
_cell.length_c   1.000
_cell.angle_alpha   90.00
_cell.angle_beta   90.00
_cell.angle_gamma   90.00
#
_symmetry.space_group_name_H-M   'P 1'
#
loop_
_entity.id
_entity.type
_entity.pdbx_description
1 polymer ?
#
loop_
_entity_poly.entity_id
_entity_poly.type
_entity_poly.pdbx_seq_one_letter_code
_entity_poly.pdbx_strand_id
1 'polypeptide(L)'
;MGLEIVKPFCKYDDKIEVGVICKTSLKSIEEIKELIKKXVGHDVKLYDYGDSVLKDGLVAIAAGGGSYPFVAREVAELGINLYITGFTKPLKHFEPVLEFHQIAKDNLINVIGATHYSTEKFACMGMVDYFKNLGLESVXFARKVLLRGFIGHIKQ
;
A
#
# COMPACT_ATOMS: atom_id res chain seq x y z
N MET A 1 -8.31 -9.54 8.58
CA MET A 1 -7.01 -8.91 8.89
C MET A 1 -7.01 -7.95 10.08
N GLY A 2 -8.11 -7.67 10.74
CA GLY A 2 -8.17 -6.68 11.84
C GLY A 2 -8.15 -5.23 11.36
N LEU A 3 -8.42 -5.01 10.06
CA LEU A 3 -8.62 -3.70 9.48
C LEU A 3 -10.06 -3.64 8.93
N GLU A 4 -10.83 -2.70 9.41
CA GLU A 4 -12.21 -2.48 8.97
C GLU A 4 -12.25 -1.28 8.01
N ILE A 5 -12.82 -1.45 6.82
CA ILE A 5 -12.94 -0.35 5.85
C ILE A 5 -13.97 0.64 6.36
N VAL A 6 -13.58 1.91 6.46
CA VAL A 6 -14.44 3.02 6.91
C VAL A 6 -15.02 3.76 5.70
N LYS A 7 -14.16 4.10 4.74
CA LYS A 7 -14.59 4.82 3.53
C LYS A 7 -13.54 4.69 2.43
N PRO A 8 -13.93 4.88 1.17
CA PRO A 8 -12.95 5.06 0.11
C PRO A 8 -12.23 6.39 0.23
N PHE A 9 -11.06 6.52 -0.41
CA PHE A 9 -10.30 7.77 -0.52
C PHE A 9 -9.42 7.74 -1.76
N CYS A 10 -8.76 8.84 -2.02
CA CYS A 10 -7.80 9.01 -3.11
C CYS A 10 -8.49 8.97 -4.47
N LYS A 11 -9.10 10.08 -4.83
CA LYS A 11 -9.71 10.26 -6.15
C LYS A 11 -8.63 10.29 -7.23
N TYR A 12 -8.68 9.33 -8.12
CA TYR A 12 -7.81 9.30 -9.30
C TYR A 12 -8.36 10.24 -10.40
N ASP A 13 -9.66 10.26 -10.54
CA ASP A 13 -10.40 11.28 -11.31
C ASP A 13 -11.73 11.52 -10.58
N ASP A 14 -12.62 12.30 -11.15
CA ASP A 14 -13.88 12.68 -10.50
C ASP A 14 -14.82 11.50 -10.17
N LYS A 15 -14.53 10.31 -10.69
CA LYS A 15 -15.44 9.15 -10.61
C LYS A 15 -14.85 7.94 -9.88
N ILE A 16 -13.52 7.87 -9.72
CA ILE A 16 -12.87 6.65 -9.24
C ILE A 16 -12.02 6.96 -8.00
N GLU A 17 -12.29 6.28 -6.93
CA GLU A 17 -11.46 6.28 -5.72
C GLU A 17 -10.65 4.99 -5.69
N VAL A 18 -9.33 5.11 -5.51
CA VAL A 18 -8.38 4.00 -5.67
C VAL A 18 -7.79 3.50 -4.36
N GLY A 19 -8.26 4.03 -3.24
CA GLY A 19 -7.79 3.62 -1.93
C GLY A 19 -8.92 3.50 -0.91
N VAL A 20 -8.57 3.07 0.29
CA VAL A 20 -9.51 2.94 1.40
C VAL A 20 -8.88 3.48 2.68
N ILE A 21 -9.70 4.12 3.51
CA ILE A 21 -9.35 4.40 4.90
C ILE A 21 -9.87 3.23 5.73
N CYS A 22 -9.00 2.66 6.55
CA CYS A 22 -9.35 1.56 7.43
C CYS A 22 -9.21 1.99 8.89
N LYS A 23 -9.98 1.35 9.76
CA LYS A 23 -9.87 1.48 11.21
C LYS A 23 -9.39 0.17 11.81
N THR A 24 -8.63 0.27 12.91
CA THR A 24 -8.10 -0.89 13.62
C THR A 24 -8.00 -0.60 15.12
N SER A 25 -7.97 -1.67 15.91
CA SER A 25 -7.68 -1.59 17.35
C SER A 25 -6.18 -1.63 17.66
N LEU A 26 -5.31 -1.90 16.67
CA LEU A 26 -3.86 -1.87 16.84
C LEU A 26 -3.41 -0.45 17.17
N LYS A 27 -2.36 -0.32 17.96
CA LYS A 27 -1.95 0.96 18.53
C LYS A 27 -0.64 1.50 17.96
N SER A 28 0.17 0.65 17.36
CA SER A 28 1.49 1.07 16.89
C SER A 28 1.69 0.79 15.40
N ILE A 29 2.57 1.60 14.80
CA ILE A 29 3.00 1.44 13.40
C ILE A 29 3.67 0.06 13.22
N GLU A 30 4.45 -0.39 14.21
CA GLU A 30 5.13 -1.68 14.12
C GLU A 30 4.13 -2.86 14.11
N GLU A 31 3.07 -2.82 14.92
CA GLU A 31 2.02 -3.84 14.88
C GLU A 31 1.37 -3.92 13.49
N ILE A 32 1.09 -2.78 12.87
CA ILE A 32 0.55 -2.73 11.51
C ILE A 32 1.56 -3.29 10.51
N LYS A 33 2.82 -2.90 10.62
CA LYS A 33 3.89 -3.39 9.74
C LYS A 33 3.97 -4.93 9.78
N GLU A 34 3.94 -5.54 10.98
CA GLU A 34 3.98 -6.99 11.13
C GLU A 34 2.71 -7.64 10.57
N LEU A 35 1.54 -7.01 10.75
CA LEU A 35 0.30 -7.46 10.14
C LEU A 35 0.40 -7.49 8.60
N ILE A 36 0.90 -6.41 7.99
CA ILE A 36 1.07 -6.32 6.53
C ILE A 36 2.10 -7.35 6.05
N LYS A 37 3.24 -7.46 6.72
CA LYS A 37 4.26 -8.46 6.44
C LYS A 37 3.65 -9.87 6.38
N LYS A 38 2.85 -10.21 7.33
CA LYS A 38 2.14 -11.48 7.39
C LYS A 38 1.15 -11.66 6.21
N UNK A 39 0.57 -10.55 5.80
CA UNK A 39 -0.26 -10.59 4.86
C UNK A 39 0.22 -10.77 3.62
N VAL A 40 1.22 -10.12 3.23
CA VAL A 40 1.87 -10.23 1.91
C VAL A 40 2.85 -11.42 1.78
N GLY A 41 3.37 -11.93 2.88
CA GLY A 41 4.24 -13.10 2.92
C GLY A 41 5.73 -12.79 2.72
N HIS A 42 6.15 -11.55 2.92
CA HIS A 42 7.55 -11.11 2.83
C HIS A 42 7.76 -9.83 3.63
N ASP A 43 9.02 -9.45 3.84
CA ASP A 43 9.35 -8.21 4.53
C ASP A 43 8.81 -7.00 3.77
N VAL A 44 8.36 -6.00 4.53
CA VAL A 44 7.88 -4.73 4.00
C VAL A 44 8.81 -3.60 4.44
N LYS A 45 8.85 -2.53 3.67
CA LYS A 45 9.70 -1.37 3.97
C LYS A 45 8.90 -0.32 4.75
N LEU A 46 9.37 0.02 5.94
CA LEU A 46 8.85 1.16 6.69
C LEU A 46 9.75 2.38 6.44
N TYR A 47 9.12 3.49 6.09
CA TYR A 47 9.71 4.83 6.10
C TYR A 47 9.14 5.55 7.32
N ASP A 48 9.96 5.69 8.34
CA ASP A 48 9.60 6.15 9.66
C ASP A 48 9.78 7.68 9.70
N TYR A 49 8.72 8.42 9.44
CA TYR A 49 8.74 9.88 9.34
C TYR A 49 8.04 10.58 10.52
N GLY A 50 7.28 9.83 11.31
CA GLY A 50 6.48 10.40 12.38
C GLY A 50 6.39 9.54 13.62
N ASP A 51 5.37 9.76 14.41
CA ASP A 51 5.17 9.04 15.66
C ASP A 51 4.99 7.53 15.41
N SER A 52 5.53 6.72 16.28
CA SER A 52 5.36 5.26 16.27
C SER A 52 3.97 4.82 16.73
N VAL A 53 3.20 5.72 17.35
CA VAL A 53 1.81 5.46 17.78
C VAL A 53 0.86 5.76 16.63
N LEU A 54 -0.05 4.83 16.36
CA LEU A 54 -1.07 5.01 15.33
C LEU A 54 -2.14 6.00 15.82
N LYS A 55 -2.32 7.07 15.08
CA LYS A 55 -3.27 8.13 15.43
C LYS A 55 -4.71 7.68 15.12
N ASP A 56 -5.58 7.80 16.11
CA ASP A 56 -7.03 7.50 16.01
C ASP A 56 -7.38 6.09 15.51
N GLY A 57 -6.38 5.21 15.41
CA GLY A 57 -6.57 3.87 14.84
C GLY A 57 -6.85 3.88 13.35
N LEU A 58 -6.47 4.96 12.62
CA LEU A 58 -6.76 5.10 11.19
C LEU A 58 -5.52 4.82 10.33
N VAL A 59 -5.75 4.11 9.23
CA VAL A 59 -4.74 3.76 8.25
C VAL A 59 -5.27 4.05 6.85
N ALA A 60 -4.50 4.74 6.03
CA ALA A 60 -4.82 4.93 4.62
C ALA A 60 -4.10 3.87 3.79
N ILE A 61 -4.80 3.24 2.85
CA ILE A 61 -4.25 2.15 2.04
C ILE A 61 -4.63 2.35 0.56
N ALA A 62 -3.63 2.31 -0.32
CA ALA A 62 -3.87 2.22 -1.77
C ALA A 62 -2.90 1.21 -2.38
N ALA A 63 -3.42 0.24 -3.12
CA ALA A 63 -2.61 -0.82 -3.74
C ALA A 63 -1.77 -0.28 -4.91
N GLY A 64 -0.76 -1.03 -5.30
CA GLY A 64 -0.02 -0.76 -6.53
C GLY A 64 0.91 0.44 -6.46
N GLY A 65 0.76 1.38 -7.38
CA GLY A 65 1.63 2.54 -7.55
C GLY A 65 1.16 3.81 -6.83
N GLY A 66 0.70 3.73 -5.59
CA GLY A 66 0.06 4.83 -4.87
C GLY A 66 0.99 5.93 -4.33
N SER A 67 2.26 6.00 -4.72
CA SER A 67 3.20 7.01 -4.20
C SER A 67 3.23 8.27 -5.08
N TYR A 68 2.11 8.97 -5.15
CA TYR A 68 2.00 10.25 -5.85
C TYR A 68 1.79 11.40 -4.85
N PRO A 69 2.27 12.61 -5.17
CA PRO A 69 2.17 13.76 -4.25
C PRO A 69 0.74 14.08 -3.79
N PHE A 70 -0.24 13.98 -4.69
CA PHE A 70 -1.64 14.26 -4.34
C PHE A 70 -2.18 13.30 -3.27
N VAL A 71 -1.72 12.04 -3.30
CA VAL A 71 -2.11 11.04 -2.28
C VAL A 71 -1.58 11.44 -0.90
N ALA A 72 -0.30 11.82 -0.83
CA ALA A 72 0.30 12.24 0.44
C ALA A 72 -0.40 13.48 1.01
N ARG A 73 -0.78 14.44 0.13
CA ARG A 73 -1.53 15.63 0.56
C ARG A 73 -2.89 15.25 1.13
N GLU A 74 -3.62 14.37 0.47
CA GLU A 74 -4.94 13.92 0.95
C GLU A 74 -4.82 13.18 2.29
N VAL A 75 -3.81 12.30 2.45
CA VAL A 75 -3.55 11.61 3.73
C VAL A 75 -3.27 12.63 4.84
N ALA A 76 -2.45 13.66 4.54
CA ALA A 76 -2.15 14.74 5.48
C ALA A 76 -3.42 15.52 5.88
N GLU A 77 -4.25 15.90 4.90
CA GLU A 77 -5.51 16.63 5.13
C GLU A 77 -6.48 15.84 6.00
N LEU A 78 -6.45 14.50 5.89
CA LEU A 78 -7.26 13.62 6.71
C LEU A 78 -6.68 13.41 8.13
N GLY A 79 -5.51 13.95 8.41
CA GLY A 79 -4.84 13.84 9.71
C GLY A 79 -4.34 12.43 10.04
N ILE A 80 -4.16 11.58 9.02
CA ILE A 80 -3.75 10.19 9.19
C ILE A 80 -2.22 10.11 9.18
N ASN A 81 -1.61 9.40 10.13
CA ASN A 81 -0.15 9.30 10.25
C ASN A 81 0.44 7.97 9.75
N LEU A 82 -0.37 7.14 9.07
CA LEU A 82 0.13 5.92 8.43
C LEU A 82 -0.52 5.70 7.07
N TYR A 83 0.33 5.57 6.04
CA TYR A 83 -0.09 5.23 4.69
C TYR A 83 0.59 3.94 4.23
N ILE A 84 -0.18 3.05 3.61
CA ILE A 84 0.31 1.77 3.10
C ILE A 84 0.08 1.71 1.59
N THR A 85 1.12 1.38 0.83
CA THR A 85 0.98 1.22 -0.62
C THR A 85 2.01 0.19 -1.14
N GLY A 86 1.94 -0.09 -2.43
CA GLY A 86 2.83 -1.07 -3.04
C GLY A 86 4.20 -0.48 -3.36
N PHE A 87 4.27 0.44 -4.31
CA PHE A 87 5.55 0.98 -4.79
C PHE A 87 5.92 2.24 -4.02
N THR A 88 7.02 2.18 -3.27
CA THR A 88 7.47 3.31 -2.43
C THR A 88 8.96 3.64 -2.61
N LYS A 89 9.69 2.89 -3.44
CA LYS A 89 11.14 3.09 -3.56
C LYS A 89 11.46 4.46 -4.18
N PRO A 90 12.19 5.35 -3.45
CA PRO A 90 12.60 6.61 -4.05
C PRO A 90 13.61 6.34 -5.18
N LEU A 91 13.21 6.66 -6.40
CA LEU A 91 14.08 6.54 -7.58
C LEU A 91 14.50 7.94 -8.01
N LYS A 92 15.79 8.16 -8.17
CA LYS A 92 16.39 9.48 -8.50
C LYS A 92 15.79 10.14 -9.75
N HIS A 93 15.28 9.34 -10.67
CA HIS A 93 14.74 9.81 -11.94
C HIS A 93 13.20 9.79 -11.99
N PHE A 94 12.55 9.61 -10.84
CA PHE A 94 11.09 9.58 -10.77
C PHE A 94 10.61 10.57 -9.71
N GLU A 95 10.56 11.84 -10.11
CA GLU A 95 10.22 12.98 -9.23
C GLU A 95 8.93 12.80 -8.42
N PRO A 96 7.84 12.26 -8.98
CA PRO A 96 6.61 12.13 -8.17
C PRO A 96 6.80 11.36 -6.87
N VAL A 97 7.60 10.27 -6.88
CA VAL A 97 7.84 9.49 -5.66
C VAL A 97 8.73 10.27 -4.67
N LEU A 98 9.70 11.04 -5.19
CA LEU A 98 10.54 11.88 -4.31
C LEU A 98 9.71 12.95 -3.62
N GLU A 99 8.86 13.64 -4.38
CA GLU A 99 7.95 14.65 -3.84
C GLU A 99 6.95 14.03 -2.85
N PHE A 100 6.38 12.85 -3.16
CA PHE A 100 5.53 12.10 -2.24
C PHE A 100 6.22 11.90 -0.89
N HIS A 101 7.47 11.41 -0.89
CA HIS A 101 8.23 11.18 0.34
C HIS A 101 8.51 12.48 1.08
N GLN A 102 8.78 13.57 0.36
CA GLN A 102 9.00 14.86 0.99
C GLN A 102 7.74 15.34 1.72
N ILE A 103 6.58 15.26 1.05
CA ILE A 103 5.29 15.63 1.66
C ILE A 103 4.99 14.74 2.87
N ALA A 104 5.20 13.42 2.75
CA ALA A 104 4.96 12.49 3.85
C ALA A 104 5.85 12.84 5.06
N LYS A 105 7.11 13.15 4.82
CA LYS A 105 8.08 13.54 5.86
C LYS A 105 7.67 14.86 6.53
N ASP A 106 7.32 15.86 5.74
CA ASP A 106 6.94 17.19 6.25
C ASP A 106 5.66 17.14 7.09
N ASN A 107 4.80 16.15 6.85
CA ASN A 107 3.53 15.95 7.56
C ASN A 107 3.58 14.78 8.57
N LEU A 108 4.78 14.24 8.84
CA LEU A 108 5.01 13.17 9.83
C LEU A 108 4.17 11.91 9.54
N ILE A 109 3.97 11.58 8.26
CA ILE A 109 3.21 10.41 7.82
C ILE A 109 4.18 9.24 7.60
N ASN A 110 4.05 8.20 8.40
CA ASN A 110 4.79 6.96 8.19
C ASN A 110 4.29 6.26 6.93
N VAL A 111 5.18 5.63 6.17
CA VAL A 111 4.81 4.96 4.91
C VAL A 111 5.29 3.51 4.94
N ILE A 112 4.38 2.56 4.70
CA ILE A 112 4.73 1.15 4.52
C ILE A 112 4.63 0.80 3.04
N GLY A 113 5.74 0.33 2.47
CA GLY A 113 5.82 -0.17 1.10
C GLY A 113 5.81 -1.69 1.07
N ALA A 114 4.80 -2.27 0.43
CA ALA A 114 4.57 -3.72 0.45
C ALA A 114 4.68 -4.38 -0.94
N THR A 115 5.36 -3.74 -1.87
CA THR A 115 5.55 -4.03 -3.29
C THR A 115 4.26 -3.92 -4.13
N HIS A 116 4.41 -3.46 -5.35
CA HIS A 116 3.30 -3.29 -6.31
C HIS A 116 2.54 -4.62 -6.48
N TYR A 117 3.26 -5.66 -6.86
CA TYR A 117 2.68 -6.99 -7.07
C TYR A 117 1.93 -7.51 -5.83
N SER A 118 2.55 -7.42 -4.64
CA SER A 118 1.98 -8.03 -3.44
C SER A 118 0.71 -7.33 -2.96
N THR A 119 0.56 -6.04 -3.24
CA THR A 119 -0.65 -5.31 -2.88
C THR A 119 -1.78 -5.52 -3.89
N GLU A 120 -1.47 -5.80 -5.16
CA GLU A 120 -2.48 -6.00 -6.20
C GLU A 120 -2.92 -7.46 -6.37
N LYS A 121 -2.10 -8.44 -5.97
CA LYS A 121 -2.43 -9.86 -6.16
C LYS A 121 -3.79 -10.25 -5.55
N PHE A 122 -4.20 -9.57 -4.47
CA PHE A 122 -5.48 -9.88 -3.80
C PHE A 122 -6.68 -9.52 -4.67
N ALA A 123 -6.58 -8.45 -5.46
CA ALA A 123 -7.62 -8.11 -6.42
C ALA A 123 -7.75 -9.20 -7.50
N CYS A 124 -6.61 -9.68 -8.01
CA CYS A 124 -6.61 -10.78 -8.99
C CYS A 124 -7.20 -12.06 -8.41
N MET A 125 -6.91 -12.36 -7.14
CA MET A 125 -7.50 -13.52 -6.45
C MET A 125 -9.01 -13.38 -6.32
N GLY A 126 -9.50 -12.20 -5.93
CA GLY A 126 -10.93 -11.91 -5.87
C GLY A 126 -11.62 -12.01 -7.24
N MET A 127 -10.94 -11.60 -8.31
CA MET A 127 -11.45 -11.76 -9.67
C MET A 127 -11.61 -13.23 -10.06
N VAL A 128 -10.67 -14.09 -9.65
CA VAL A 128 -10.78 -15.54 -9.89
C VAL A 128 -12.07 -16.09 -9.24
N ASP A 129 -12.31 -15.73 -7.99
CA ASP A 129 -13.52 -16.18 -7.29
C ASP A 129 -14.80 -15.62 -7.94
N TYR A 130 -14.76 -14.36 -8.37
CA TYR A 130 -15.86 -13.73 -9.08
C TYR A 130 -16.20 -14.50 -10.38
N PHE A 131 -15.20 -14.81 -11.21
CA PHE A 131 -15.41 -15.56 -12.45
C PHE A 131 -15.91 -16.98 -12.21
N LYS A 132 -15.39 -17.65 -11.19
CA LYS A 132 -15.88 -18.99 -10.79
C LYS A 132 -17.37 -18.95 -10.44
N ASN A 133 -17.79 -17.91 -9.71
CA ASN A 133 -19.21 -17.74 -9.36
C ASN A 133 -20.11 -17.50 -10.57
N LEU A 134 -19.54 -17.04 -11.70
CA LEU A 134 -20.23 -16.92 -12.98
C LEU A 134 -20.17 -18.20 -13.83
N GLY A 135 -19.60 -19.30 -13.29
CA GLY A 135 -19.46 -20.55 -14.00
C GLY A 135 -18.31 -20.62 -15.00
N LEU A 136 -17.36 -19.66 -14.90
CA LEU A 136 -16.21 -19.61 -15.81
C LEU A 136 -14.99 -20.24 -15.16
N GLU A 137 -14.27 -21.08 -15.89
CA GLU A 137 -12.96 -21.59 -15.42
C GLU A 137 -11.96 -20.45 -15.34
N SER A 138 -11.33 -20.33 -14.18
CA SER A 138 -10.37 -19.25 -13.93
C SER A 138 -9.33 -19.67 -12.88
N VAL A 139 -8.09 -19.22 -13.08
CA VAL A 139 -6.97 -19.53 -12.18
C VAL A 139 -6.04 -18.32 -11.99
N UNK A 140 -5.51 -17.94 -10.92
CA UNK A 140 -4.74 -17.15 -10.70
C UNK A 140 -3.55 -17.62 -10.91
N PHE A 141 -2.78 -17.21 -11.67
CA PHE A 141 -1.39 -17.55 -11.91
C PHE A 141 -0.50 -16.68 -11.03
N ALA A 142 -0.28 -17.14 -9.81
CA ALA A 142 0.59 -16.43 -8.86
C ALA A 142 2.00 -17.03 -8.91
N ARG A 143 2.93 -16.34 -9.54
CA ARG A 143 4.35 -16.68 -9.45
C ARG A 143 4.87 -16.34 -8.06
N LYS A 144 5.51 -17.28 -7.40
CA LYS A 144 6.26 -17.00 -6.18
C LYS A 144 7.49 -16.16 -6.57
N VAL A 145 7.39 -14.84 -6.43
CA VAL A 145 8.55 -13.97 -6.66
C VAL A 145 9.45 -14.11 -5.45
N LEU A 146 10.48 -14.90 -5.59
CA LEU A 146 11.63 -14.84 -4.70
C LEU A 146 12.32 -13.51 -4.96
N LEU A 147 12.08 -12.54 -4.11
CA LEU A 147 12.86 -11.31 -4.08
C LEU A 147 14.26 -11.62 -3.52
N ARG A 148 15.05 -12.38 -4.26
CA ARG A 148 16.49 -12.28 -4.13
C ARG A 148 16.85 -10.92 -4.71
N GLY A 149 17.63 -10.16 -3.96
CA GLY A 149 17.94 -8.77 -4.26
C GLY A 149 18.20 -8.51 -5.75
N PHE A 150 17.68 -7.42 -6.21
CA PHE A 150 17.83 -6.94 -7.57
C PHE A 150 19.31 -6.70 -7.87
N ILE A 151 20.03 -7.75 -8.23
CA ILE A 151 21.31 -7.63 -8.92
C ILE A 151 21.02 -8.16 -10.32
N GLY A 152 21.03 -7.23 -11.25
CA GLY A 152 20.60 -7.46 -12.60
C GLY A 152 21.29 -8.62 -13.29
N HIS A 153 20.55 -9.21 -14.14
CA HIS A 153 20.97 -9.56 -15.52
C HIS A 153 19.75 -10.19 -16.18
N ILE A 154 18.99 -9.38 -16.88
CA ILE A 154 18.17 -9.90 -17.96
C ILE A 154 19.16 -10.24 -19.07
N LYS A 155 19.54 -11.49 -19.18
CA LYS A 155 20.04 -12.01 -20.44
C LYS A 155 18.86 -12.55 -21.23
N GLN A 156 18.80 -12.14 -22.46
CA GLN A 156 17.84 -12.50 -23.50
C GLN A 156 17.59 -13.99 -23.58
#